data_8df26f8be5c32589ed9e0ff439c55acd
#
_entry.id   8df26f8be5c32589ed9e0ff439c55acd
#
_cell.length_a   1.000
_cell.length_b   1.000
_cell.length_c   1.000
_cell.angle_alpha   90.00
_cell.angle_beta   90.00
_cell.angle_gamma   90.00
#
_symmetry.space_group_name_H-M   'P 1'
#
loop_
_entity.id
_entity.type
_entity.pdbx_description
1 polymer ?
#
loop_
_entity_poly.entity_id
_entity_poly.type
_entity_poly.pdbx_seq_one_letter_code
_entity_poly.pdbx_strand_id
1 'polypeptide(L)'
;MSERIRVKGEMVSAYEIEEGIFTHPAVTDCAVIGIPDGTGEEQVKAFVTLKENQTLALEELRLFCARIMGRFMGPTALEVITKMPRTQTGKPAKEELKKRQ
;
A
#
# COMPACT_ATOMS: atom_id res chain seq x y z
N MET A 1 -1.03 -12.59 -10.07
CA MET A 1 -2.36 -12.00 -10.11
C MET A 1 -2.49 -11.00 -9.00
N SER A 2 -2.95 -9.80 -9.32
CA SER A 2 -3.00 -8.74 -8.31
C SER A 2 -4.33 -8.78 -7.58
N GLU A 3 -4.29 -8.34 -6.33
CA GLU A 3 -5.47 -8.20 -5.51
C GLU A 3 -6.23 -6.96 -5.92
N ARG A 4 -7.55 -7.06 -5.95
CA ARG A 4 -8.39 -5.91 -6.24
C ARG A 4 -9.05 -5.42 -4.97
N ILE A 5 -9.12 -4.11 -4.85
CA ILE A 5 -9.66 -3.46 -3.66
C ILE A 5 -10.84 -2.60 -4.09
N ARG A 6 -11.95 -2.73 -3.37
CA ARG A 6 -13.16 -1.99 -3.73
C ARG A 6 -13.19 -0.68 -2.97
N VAL A 7 -13.06 0.41 -3.71
CA VAL A 7 -13.03 1.75 -3.13
C VAL A 7 -14.10 2.60 -3.80
N LYS A 8 -15.10 3.02 -3.02
CA LYS A 8 -16.14 3.92 -3.50
C LYS A 8 -16.76 3.43 -4.79
N GLY A 9 -17.07 2.13 -4.83
CA GLY A 9 -17.72 1.54 -5.98
C GLY A 9 -16.82 1.18 -7.12
N GLU A 10 -15.53 1.51 -7.04
CA GLU A 10 -14.58 1.17 -8.10
C GLU A 10 -13.63 0.10 -7.61
N MET A 11 -13.21 -0.76 -8.53
CA MET A 11 -12.20 -1.76 -8.23
C MET A 11 -10.85 -1.20 -8.61
N VAL A 12 -9.94 -1.13 -7.65
CA VAL A 12 -8.58 -0.67 -7.91
C VAL A 12 -7.61 -1.82 -7.70
N SER A 13 -6.52 -1.80 -8.43
CA SER A 13 -5.54 -2.87 -8.38
C SER A 13 -4.48 -2.54 -7.34
N ALA A 14 -4.31 -3.43 -6.35
CA ALA A 14 -3.25 -3.25 -5.36
C ALA A 14 -1.90 -3.23 -6.05
N TYR A 15 -1.74 -4.02 -7.10
CA TYR A 15 -0.48 -4.08 -7.81
C TYR A 15 -0.11 -2.73 -8.43
N GLU A 16 -1.09 -2.05 -9.03
CA GLU A 16 -0.82 -0.75 -9.64
C GLU A 16 -0.41 0.27 -8.58
N ILE A 17 -1.08 0.23 -7.43
CA ILE A 17 -0.73 1.15 -6.35
C ILE A 17 0.67 0.85 -5.86
N GLU A 18 0.99 -0.43 -5.69
CA GLU A 18 2.32 -0.82 -5.23
C GLU A 18 3.40 -0.37 -6.20
N GLU A 19 3.15 -0.52 -7.49
CA GLU A 19 4.14 -0.09 -8.47
C GLU A 19 4.38 1.40 -8.38
N GLY A 20 3.32 2.17 -8.19
CA GLY A 20 3.49 3.61 -8.03
C GLY A 20 4.30 3.95 -6.80
N ILE A 21 4.01 3.30 -5.68
CA ILE A 21 4.72 3.57 -4.43
C ILE A 21 6.19 3.18 -4.54
N PHE A 22 6.48 2.09 -5.26
CA PHE A 22 7.88 1.66 -5.43
C PHE A 22 8.73 2.67 -6.15
N THR A 23 8.15 3.57 -6.90
CA THR A 23 8.96 4.60 -7.57
C THR A 23 9.42 5.69 -6.61
N HIS A 24 8.91 5.69 -5.38
CA HIS A 24 9.36 6.66 -4.38
C HIS A 24 10.78 6.30 -3.94
N PRO A 25 11.69 7.29 -3.95
CA PRO A 25 13.11 6.97 -3.70
C PRO A 25 13.41 6.47 -2.29
N ALA A 26 12.56 6.75 -1.31
CA ALA A 26 12.79 6.30 0.06
C ALA A 26 12.26 4.89 0.34
N VAL A 27 11.46 4.33 -0.55
CA VAL A 27 10.79 3.07 -0.30
C VAL A 27 11.64 1.91 -0.79
N THR A 28 11.88 0.93 0.08
CA THR A 28 12.62 -0.27 -0.30
C THR A 28 11.70 -1.45 -0.55
N ASP A 29 10.50 -1.43 0.05
CA ASP A 29 9.53 -2.50 -0.18
C ASP A 29 8.16 -1.96 0.14
N CYS A 30 7.14 -2.60 -0.42
CA CYS A 30 5.78 -2.09 -0.30
C CYS A 30 4.78 -3.22 -0.48
N ALA A 31 3.71 -3.17 0.31
CA ALA A 31 2.58 -4.08 0.13
C ALA A 31 1.30 -3.30 0.42
N VAL A 32 0.32 -3.45 -0.46
CA VAL A 32 -0.95 -2.74 -0.34
C VAL A 32 -2.06 -3.75 -0.13
N ILE A 33 -2.90 -3.52 0.87
CA ILE A 33 -4.03 -4.40 1.15
C ILE A 33 -5.29 -3.57 1.27
N GLY A 34 -6.43 -4.25 1.13
CA GLY A 34 -7.73 -3.66 1.38
C GLY A 34 -8.20 -4.05 2.76
N ILE A 35 -8.75 -3.09 3.49
CA ILE A 35 -9.28 -3.34 4.82
C ILE A 35 -10.77 -2.99 4.80
N PRO A 36 -11.64 -3.95 5.15
CA PRO A 36 -13.08 -3.66 5.16
C PRO A 36 -13.41 -2.50 6.10
N ASP A 37 -14.27 -1.61 5.64
CA ASP A 37 -14.66 -0.46 6.47
C ASP A 37 -16.04 -0.63 7.09
N GLY A 38 -16.67 -1.79 6.90
CA GLY A 38 -17.96 -2.07 7.50
C GLY A 38 -19.15 -1.69 6.63
N THR A 39 -18.93 -1.08 5.48
CA THR A 39 -20.01 -0.63 4.60
C THR A 39 -20.09 -1.41 3.31
N GLY A 40 -19.29 -2.46 3.16
CA GLY A 40 -19.16 -3.17 1.89
C GLY A 40 -18.06 -2.63 1.02
N GLU A 41 -17.42 -1.56 1.45
CA GLU A 41 -16.28 -0.99 0.77
C GLU A 41 -15.02 -1.29 1.56
N GLU A 42 -13.88 -0.96 0.98
CA GLU A 42 -12.60 -1.18 1.64
C GLU A 42 -11.79 0.10 1.64
N GLN A 43 -10.90 0.20 2.62
CA GLN A 43 -9.88 1.23 2.63
C GLN A 43 -8.59 0.65 2.13
N VAL A 44 -7.76 1.49 1.53
CA VAL A 44 -6.48 1.07 0.99
C VAL A 44 -5.40 1.38 2.02
N LYS A 45 -4.71 0.35 2.48
CA LYS A 45 -3.61 0.54 3.43
C LYS A 45 -2.31 0.06 2.82
N ALA A 46 -1.28 0.89 2.92
CA ALA A 46 0.04 0.55 2.43
C ALA A 46 0.97 0.25 3.61
N PHE A 47 1.73 -0.83 3.48
CA PHE A 47 2.84 -1.13 4.38
C PHE A 47 4.11 -0.93 3.60
N VAL A 48 5.06 -0.17 4.16
CA VAL A 48 6.30 0.10 3.46
C VAL A 48 7.48 -0.10 4.38
N THR A 49 8.61 -0.50 3.79
CA THR A 49 9.89 -0.41 4.45
C THR A 49 10.68 0.69 3.76
N LEU A 50 11.49 1.40 4.53
CA LEU A 50 12.17 2.58 4.03
C LEU A 50 13.68 2.40 4.12
N LYS A 51 14.39 3.15 3.31
CA LYS A 51 15.83 3.21 3.43
C LYS A 51 16.23 3.79 4.77
N GLU A 52 17.45 3.48 5.18
CA GLU A 52 17.95 3.93 6.47
C GLU A 52 17.87 5.45 6.57
N ASN A 53 17.44 5.93 7.74
CA ASN A 53 17.34 7.36 8.02
C ASN A 53 16.33 8.10 7.16
N GLN A 54 15.38 7.38 6.57
CA GLN A 54 14.31 8.00 5.80
C GLN A 54 13.00 7.91 6.56
N THR A 55 12.12 8.89 6.32
CA THR A 55 10.78 8.87 6.87
C THR A 55 9.79 9.15 5.75
N LEU A 56 8.54 8.78 5.98
CA LEU A 56 7.49 8.99 4.99
C LEU A 56 6.17 9.13 5.72
N ALA A 57 5.50 10.26 5.50
CA ALA A 57 4.19 10.51 6.07
C ALA A 57 3.10 10.13 5.07
N LEU A 58 1.92 9.83 5.59
CA LEU A 58 0.80 9.43 4.73
C LEU A 58 0.47 10.51 3.71
N GLU A 59 0.41 11.77 4.14
CA GLU A 59 0.08 12.84 3.21
C GLU A 59 1.12 12.97 2.10
N GLU A 60 2.35 12.80 2.47
CA GLU A 60 3.44 12.85 1.50
C GLU A 60 3.29 11.75 0.47
N LEU A 61 2.96 10.56 0.92
CA LEU A 61 2.76 9.42 0.03
C LEU A 61 1.55 9.64 -0.87
N ARG A 62 0.47 10.19 -0.32
CA ARG A 62 -0.73 10.43 -1.11
C ARG A 62 -0.48 11.46 -2.20
N LEU A 63 0.25 12.51 -1.89
CA LEU A 63 0.61 13.51 -2.90
C LEU A 63 1.47 12.89 -3.99
N PHE A 64 2.40 12.04 -3.59
CA PHE A 64 3.26 11.36 -4.54
C PHE A 64 2.45 10.46 -5.48
N CYS A 65 1.53 9.69 -4.92
CA CYS A 65 0.69 8.81 -5.72
C CYS A 65 -0.21 9.59 -6.66
N ALA A 66 -0.76 10.70 -6.20
CA ALA A 66 -1.62 11.52 -7.04
C ALA A 66 -0.86 12.06 -8.24
N ARG A 67 0.40 12.44 -8.00
CA ARG A 67 1.22 12.98 -9.09
C ARG A 67 1.51 11.92 -10.14
N ILE A 68 1.80 10.69 -9.69
CA ILE A 68 2.16 9.63 -10.62
C ILE A 68 0.95 9.04 -11.30
N MET A 69 -0.10 8.80 -10.55
CA MET A 69 -1.26 8.08 -11.04
C MET A 69 -2.33 8.98 -11.60
N GLY A 70 -2.09 10.27 -11.56
CA GLY A 70 -3.05 11.22 -12.06
C GLY A 70 -4.12 11.49 -11.04
N ARG A 71 -5.24 10.81 -11.15
CA ARG A 71 -6.38 11.16 -10.32
C ARG A 71 -6.53 10.30 -9.09
N PHE A 72 -5.87 9.19 -9.01
CA PHE A 72 -6.16 8.30 -7.93
C PHE A 72 -5.38 8.63 -6.70
N MET A 73 -6.07 8.60 -5.70
CA MET A 73 -5.74 9.01 -4.42
C MET A 73 -4.79 8.13 -3.70
N GLY A 74 -4.40 7.02 -4.15
CA GLY A 74 -3.49 6.17 -3.42
C GLY A 74 -4.05 5.70 -2.07
N PRO A 75 -3.20 5.27 -1.15
CA PRO A 75 -3.67 4.69 0.10
C PRO A 75 -4.26 5.74 1.04
N THR A 76 -5.21 5.30 1.87
CA THR A 76 -5.77 6.15 2.91
C THR A 76 -5.13 5.88 4.26
N ALA A 77 -4.29 4.86 4.36
CA ALA A 77 -3.57 4.55 5.59
C ALA A 77 -2.18 4.06 5.23
N LEU A 78 -1.23 4.33 6.10
CA LEU A 78 0.16 3.98 5.87
C LEU A 78 0.76 3.48 7.18
N GLU A 79 1.46 2.36 7.10
CA GLU A 79 2.24 1.89 8.23
C GLU A 79 3.66 1.60 7.76
N VAL A 80 4.64 2.23 8.40
CA VAL A 80 6.04 1.97 8.12
C VAL A 80 6.49 0.85 9.02
N ILE A 81 7.01 -0.23 8.42
CA ILE A 81 7.48 -1.38 9.18
C ILE A 81 8.96 -1.57 8.91
N THR A 82 9.63 -2.26 9.83
CA THR A 82 11.07 -2.44 9.71
C THR A 82 11.43 -3.61 8.83
N LYS A 83 10.54 -4.60 8.72
CA LYS A 83 10.82 -5.78 7.94
C LYS A 83 9.51 -6.28 7.35
N MET A 84 9.53 -6.49 6.03
CA MET A 84 8.36 -6.98 5.33
C MET A 84 8.24 -8.49 5.52
N PRO A 85 7.13 -8.99 6.09
CA PRO A 85 6.95 -10.44 6.16
C PRO A 85 6.81 -11.03 4.77
N ARG A 86 7.40 -12.20 4.56
CA ARG A 86 7.45 -12.78 3.24
C ARG A 86 6.96 -14.22 3.26
N THR A 87 6.37 -14.62 2.13
CA THR A 87 6.00 -16.01 1.92
C THR A 87 7.23 -16.80 1.50
N GLN A 88 7.05 -18.11 1.35
CA GLN A 88 8.14 -18.97 0.91
C GLN A 88 8.65 -18.61 -0.47
N THR A 89 7.81 -18.02 -1.30
CA THR A 89 8.23 -17.61 -2.64
C THR A 89 8.85 -16.22 -2.66
N GLY A 90 8.99 -15.58 -1.51
CA GLY A 90 9.63 -14.26 -1.43
C GLY A 90 8.71 -13.09 -1.62
N LYS A 91 7.42 -13.31 -1.76
CA LYS A 91 6.46 -12.24 -1.92
C LYS A 91 6.00 -11.72 -0.56
N PRO A 92 5.54 -10.45 -0.49
CA PRO A 92 5.00 -9.97 0.78
C PRO A 92 3.85 -10.86 1.25
N ALA A 93 3.86 -11.19 2.54
CA ALA A 93 2.86 -12.06 3.13
C ALA A 93 1.66 -11.23 3.55
N LYS A 94 0.78 -10.93 2.60
CA LYS A 94 -0.33 -10.02 2.85
C LYS A 94 -1.29 -10.54 3.91
N GLU A 95 -1.41 -11.86 4.05
CA GLU A 95 -2.26 -12.40 5.10
C GLU A 95 -1.76 -12.02 6.48
N GLU A 96 -0.44 -12.03 6.67
CA GLU A 96 0.12 -11.61 7.93
C GLU A 96 -0.08 -10.13 8.16
N LEU A 97 0.05 -9.34 7.10
CA LEU A 97 -0.16 -7.90 7.22
C LEU A 97 -1.59 -7.58 7.60
N LYS A 98 -2.54 -8.33 7.07
CA LYS A 98 -3.94 -8.13 7.41
C LYS A 98 -4.20 -8.40 8.89
N LYS A 99 -3.45 -9.30 9.50
CA LYS A 99 -3.62 -9.60 10.91
C LYS A 99 -3.09 -8.50 11.81
N ARG A 100 -2.28 -7.60 11.29
CA ARG A 100 -1.75 -6.50 12.08
C ARG A 100 -2.75 -5.38 12.29
N GLN A 101 -3.91 -5.44 11.65
CA GLN A 101 -4.92 -4.38 11.72
C GLN A 101 -5.71 -4.38 13.01
#